data_a9b51ca0398bfaa2f64467e2f375db42
#
_entry.id   a9b51ca0398bfaa2f64467e2f375db42
#
_cell.length_a   1.000
_cell.length_b   1.000
_cell.length_c   1.000
_cell.angle_alpha   90.00
_cell.angle_beta   90.00
_cell.angle_gamma   90.00
#
_symmetry.space_group_name_H-M   'P 1'
#
loop_
_entity.id
_entity.type
_entity.pdbx_description
1 polymer ?
#
loop_
_entity_poly.entity_id
_entity_poly.type
_entity_poly.pdbx_seq_one_letter_code
_entity_poly.pdbx_strand_id
1 'polypeptide(L)'
;MAVNPSSSRLTYEVLIAAPPERVWAAIVTPEGTRATLFGSSIESTFEPGARVEFRGPGPDGDRTLHVYGFVKSYEPNREFSYEQHPAPAYNEQHESVYCDMTYQLTPVGDQTKLELTCAWSEGNPGYEHAKQEYPASSYMDAIRNFAEGTA
;
A
#
# COMPACT_ATOMS: atom_id res chain seq x y z
N MET A 1 19.79 24.20 3.59
CA MET A 1 19.03 23.77 4.71
C MET A 1 18.28 22.47 4.45
N ALA A 2 18.36 21.57 5.36
CA ALA A 2 17.70 20.29 5.16
C ALA A 2 16.18 20.47 5.16
N VAL A 3 15.55 19.97 4.13
CA VAL A 3 14.11 19.95 4.06
C VAL A 3 13.61 18.86 4.99
N ASN A 4 12.55 19.14 5.72
CA ASN A 4 11.93 18.14 6.56
C ASN A 4 11.14 17.16 5.68
N PRO A 5 11.62 15.92 5.46
CA PRO A 5 10.93 14.99 4.60
C PRO A 5 9.54 14.61 5.12
N SER A 6 9.28 14.83 6.40
CA SER A 6 7.98 14.52 6.96
C SER A 6 6.87 15.46 6.46
N SER A 7 7.24 16.62 5.85
CA SER A 7 6.26 17.56 5.34
C SER A 7 5.44 17.00 4.16
N SER A 8 5.92 15.95 3.49
CA SER A 8 5.23 15.30 2.39
C SER A 8 4.95 13.84 2.70
N ARG A 9 4.53 13.57 3.92
CA ARG A 9 4.32 12.21 4.40
C ARG A 9 2.96 12.07 5.06
N LEU A 10 2.29 10.96 4.79
CA LEU A 10 1.07 10.56 5.49
C LEU A 10 1.36 9.28 6.23
N THR A 11 1.01 9.21 7.51
CA THR A 11 1.24 8.03 8.33
C THR A 11 -0.07 7.60 8.98
N TYR A 12 -0.35 6.30 8.91
CA TYR A 12 -1.57 5.69 9.45
C TYR A 12 -1.18 4.53 10.34
N GLU A 13 -1.95 4.31 11.39
CA GLU A 13 -1.66 3.24 12.34
C GLU A 13 -2.96 2.60 12.80
N VAL A 14 -2.96 1.29 12.94
CA VAL A 14 -4.11 0.55 13.47
C VAL A 14 -3.62 -0.67 14.25
N LEU A 15 -4.33 -0.99 15.34
CA LEU A 15 -4.07 -2.20 16.10
C LEU A 15 -5.06 -3.27 15.64
N ILE A 16 -4.54 -4.42 15.25
CA ILE A 16 -5.32 -5.49 14.64
C ILE A 16 -5.29 -6.72 15.55
N ALA A 17 -6.46 -7.27 15.87
CA ALA A 17 -6.59 -8.44 16.73
C ALA A 17 -6.35 -9.73 15.92
N ALA A 18 -5.14 -9.85 15.38
CA ALA A 18 -4.72 -10.98 14.58
C ALA A 18 -3.19 -11.07 14.60
N PRO A 19 -2.61 -12.27 14.37
CA PRO A 19 -1.16 -12.40 14.30
C PRO A 19 -0.60 -11.76 13.04
N PRO A 20 0.72 -11.44 13.03
CA PRO A 20 1.33 -10.78 11.87
C PRO A 20 1.12 -11.48 10.52
N GLU A 21 1.07 -12.81 10.51
CA GLU A 21 0.90 -13.58 9.28
C GLU A 21 -0.43 -13.26 8.59
N ARG A 22 -1.48 -13.04 9.38
CA ARG A 22 -2.79 -12.72 8.81
C ARG A 22 -2.85 -11.29 8.30
N VAL A 23 -2.20 -10.36 9.01
CA VAL A 23 -2.10 -8.98 8.57
C VAL A 23 -1.27 -8.92 7.27
N TRP A 24 -0.17 -9.67 7.25
CA TRP A 24 0.70 -9.77 6.07
C TRP A 24 -0.08 -10.25 4.85
N ALA A 25 -0.90 -11.28 5.03
CA ALA A 25 -1.70 -11.81 3.93
C ALA A 25 -2.66 -10.78 3.34
N ALA A 26 -3.17 -9.85 4.15
CA ALA A 26 -4.04 -8.80 3.66
C ALA A 26 -3.31 -7.83 2.72
N ILE A 27 -2.00 -7.72 2.86
CA ILE A 27 -1.19 -6.72 2.16
C ILE A 27 -0.52 -7.27 0.91
N VAL A 28 0.00 -8.50 0.98
CA VAL A 28 0.89 -9.02 -0.07
C VAL A 28 0.36 -10.23 -0.82
N THR A 29 -0.87 -10.66 -0.58
CA THR A 29 -1.46 -11.76 -1.36
C THR A 29 -2.56 -11.23 -2.27
N PRO A 30 -2.77 -11.89 -3.45
CA PRO A 30 -3.88 -11.49 -4.33
C PRO A 30 -5.23 -11.55 -3.63
N GLU A 31 -5.46 -12.56 -2.81
CA GLU A 31 -6.70 -12.69 -2.06
C GLU A 31 -6.91 -11.52 -1.12
N GLY A 32 -5.86 -11.15 -0.37
CA GLY A 32 -5.93 -10.05 0.57
C GLY A 32 -6.15 -8.71 -0.12
N THR A 33 -5.41 -8.43 -1.18
CA THR A 33 -5.56 -7.15 -1.88
C THR A 33 -6.89 -7.06 -2.62
N ARG A 34 -7.42 -8.17 -3.14
CA ARG A 34 -8.77 -8.15 -3.73
C ARG A 34 -9.82 -7.76 -2.70
N ALA A 35 -9.65 -8.18 -1.46
CA ALA A 35 -10.60 -7.85 -0.40
C ALA A 35 -10.43 -6.42 0.12
N THR A 36 -9.24 -5.84 0.01
CA THR A 36 -8.94 -4.54 0.63
C THR A 36 -8.76 -3.40 -0.37
N LEU A 37 -8.51 -3.70 -1.64
CA LEU A 37 -8.19 -2.70 -2.67
C LEU A 37 -9.08 -2.85 -3.90
N PHE A 38 -10.39 -2.72 -3.71
CA PHE A 38 -11.37 -2.64 -4.80
C PHE A 38 -11.24 -3.76 -5.84
N GLY A 39 -10.96 -4.97 -5.39
CA GLY A 39 -10.86 -6.12 -6.28
C GLY A 39 -9.54 -6.25 -7.02
N SER A 40 -8.56 -5.43 -6.70
CA SER A 40 -7.24 -5.48 -7.35
C SER A 40 -6.36 -6.55 -6.73
N SER A 41 -5.71 -7.35 -7.58
CA SER A 41 -4.79 -8.39 -7.15
C SER A 41 -3.35 -7.91 -7.29
N ILE A 42 -2.59 -8.06 -6.21
CA ILE A 42 -1.15 -7.75 -6.25
C ILE A 42 -0.40 -8.87 -6.97
N GLU A 43 0.53 -8.52 -7.85
CA GLU A 43 1.34 -9.46 -8.60
C GLU A 43 2.79 -9.02 -8.56
N SER A 44 3.66 -9.89 -8.04
CA SER A 44 5.10 -9.61 -7.95
C SER A 44 5.83 -10.87 -7.52
N THR A 45 7.14 -10.93 -7.79
CA THR A 45 8.02 -11.94 -7.20
C THR A 45 8.51 -11.48 -5.83
N PHE A 46 8.31 -10.21 -5.50
CA PHE A 46 8.70 -9.58 -4.23
C PHE A 46 10.22 -9.55 -3.98
N GLU A 47 11.01 -9.82 -4.98
CA GLU A 47 12.46 -9.64 -4.86
C GLU A 47 12.79 -8.14 -4.90
N PRO A 48 13.86 -7.69 -4.23
CA PRO A 48 14.26 -6.29 -4.29
C PRO A 48 14.42 -5.82 -5.73
N GLY A 49 13.79 -4.71 -6.08
CA GLY A 49 13.79 -4.18 -7.43
C GLY A 49 12.75 -4.79 -8.36
N ALA A 50 12.05 -5.84 -7.92
CA ALA A 50 11.04 -6.48 -8.76
C ALA A 50 9.85 -5.55 -8.99
N ARG A 51 9.24 -5.68 -10.16
CA ARG A 51 8.03 -4.93 -10.48
C ARG A 51 6.85 -5.47 -9.67
N VAL A 52 6.01 -4.55 -9.20
CA VAL A 52 4.75 -4.85 -8.53
C VAL A 52 3.64 -4.30 -9.41
N GLU A 53 2.56 -5.08 -9.60
CA GLU A 53 1.38 -4.60 -10.31
C GLU A 53 0.13 -4.92 -9.53
N PHE A 54 -0.85 -4.01 -9.61
CA PHE A 54 -2.17 -4.24 -9.03
C PHE A 54 -3.15 -4.23 -10.19
N ARG A 55 -3.77 -5.37 -10.46
CA ARG A 55 -4.68 -5.55 -11.58
C ARG A 55 -6.04 -6.04 -11.11
N GLY A 56 -7.09 -5.46 -11.68
CA GLY A 56 -8.44 -5.83 -11.31
C GLY A 56 -9.44 -5.26 -12.28
N PRO A 57 -10.74 -5.36 -11.96
CA PRO A 57 -11.80 -4.88 -12.84
C PRO A 57 -11.65 -3.39 -13.14
N GLY A 58 -11.81 -3.01 -14.39
CA GLY A 58 -11.68 -1.62 -14.81
C GLY A 58 -11.96 -1.45 -16.29
N PRO A 59 -11.58 -0.28 -16.86
CA PRO A 59 -11.90 0.05 -18.26
C PRO A 59 -11.36 -0.95 -19.28
N ASP A 60 -10.27 -1.65 -18.99
CA ASP A 60 -9.65 -2.61 -19.89
C ASP A 60 -10.04 -4.05 -19.58
N GLY A 61 -11.09 -4.27 -18.79
CA GLY A 61 -11.55 -5.60 -18.40
C GLY A 61 -11.10 -5.97 -16.99
N ASP A 62 -11.18 -7.27 -16.68
CA ASP A 62 -10.93 -7.77 -15.32
C ASP A 62 -9.47 -7.67 -14.88
N ARG A 63 -8.55 -7.42 -15.79
CA ARG A 63 -7.13 -7.32 -15.50
C ARG A 63 -6.56 -5.95 -15.85
N THR A 64 -7.38 -4.92 -15.65
CA THR A 64 -6.93 -3.54 -15.84
C THR A 64 -5.80 -3.23 -14.85
N LEU A 65 -4.72 -2.65 -15.36
CA LEU A 65 -3.62 -2.19 -14.49
C LEU A 65 -4.05 -0.89 -13.82
N HIS A 66 -4.09 -0.90 -12.49
CA HIS A 66 -4.45 0.30 -11.71
C HIS A 66 -3.24 0.98 -11.09
N VAL A 67 -2.27 0.19 -10.65
CA VAL A 67 -1.07 0.67 -9.97
C VAL A 67 0.09 -0.23 -10.37
N TYR A 68 1.27 0.35 -10.49
CA TYR A 68 2.49 -0.41 -10.65
C TYR A 68 3.58 0.20 -9.78
N GLY A 69 4.67 -0.55 -9.58
CA GLY A 69 5.78 -0.05 -8.82
C GLY A 69 6.94 -1.02 -8.74
N PHE A 70 7.84 -0.76 -7.79
CA PHE A 70 9.06 -1.54 -7.64
C PHE A 70 9.34 -1.81 -6.18
N VAL A 71 9.63 -3.06 -5.85
CA VAL A 71 9.88 -3.48 -4.47
C VAL A 71 11.16 -2.83 -3.96
N LYS A 72 11.10 -2.25 -2.76
CA LYS A 72 12.25 -1.67 -2.07
C LYS A 72 12.72 -2.58 -0.95
N SER A 73 11.79 -3.09 -0.14
CA SER A 73 12.11 -4.06 0.91
C SER A 73 10.98 -5.05 1.07
N TYR A 74 11.31 -6.27 1.45
CA TYR A 74 10.33 -7.32 1.67
C TYR A 74 10.87 -8.27 2.73
N GLU A 75 10.36 -8.09 3.96
CA GLU A 75 10.69 -8.94 5.10
C GLU A 75 9.40 -9.56 5.60
N PRO A 76 9.15 -10.82 5.29
CA PRO A 76 7.87 -11.46 5.60
C PRO A 76 7.41 -11.22 7.03
N ASN A 77 6.15 -10.84 7.16
CA ASN A 77 5.47 -10.57 8.44
C ASN A 77 6.02 -9.37 9.20
N ARG A 78 6.89 -8.57 8.60
CA ARG A 78 7.50 -7.41 9.26
C ARG A 78 7.43 -6.13 8.47
N GLU A 79 7.91 -6.15 7.22
CA GLU A 79 8.00 -4.91 6.44
C GLU A 79 7.88 -5.17 4.95
N PHE A 80 7.04 -4.39 4.30
CA PHE A 80 6.96 -4.34 2.84
C PHE A 80 7.00 -2.88 2.43
N SER A 81 7.97 -2.52 1.58
CA SER A 81 8.08 -1.17 1.05
C SER A 81 8.23 -1.23 -0.46
N TYR A 82 7.51 -0.35 -1.16
CA TYR A 82 7.61 -0.28 -2.61
C TYR A 82 7.31 1.13 -3.11
N GLU A 83 7.85 1.46 -4.28
CA GLU A 83 7.51 2.67 -5.00
C GLU A 83 6.16 2.47 -5.66
N GLN A 84 5.18 3.32 -5.36
CA GLN A 84 3.84 3.19 -5.93
C GLN A 84 3.59 4.27 -6.97
N HIS A 85 3.28 3.85 -8.19
CA HIS A 85 2.94 4.73 -9.30
C HIS A 85 1.51 4.47 -9.75
N PRO A 86 0.75 5.52 -10.12
CA PRO A 86 -0.53 5.29 -10.79
C PRO A 86 -0.25 4.70 -12.17
N ALA A 87 -1.18 3.91 -12.69
CA ALA A 87 -1.02 3.35 -14.03
C ALA A 87 -0.97 4.49 -15.08
N PRO A 88 -0.22 4.30 -16.18
CA PRO A 88 -0.09 5.33 -17.20
C PRO A 88 -1.43 5.83 -17.76
N ALA A 89 -2.43 4.96 -17.85
CA ALA A 89 -3.75 5.32 -18.35
C ALA A 89 -4.46 6.32 -17.45
N TYR A 90 -4.10 6.39 -16.16
CA TYR A 90 -4.75 7.28 -15.22
C TYR A 90 -4.00 8.60 -15.02
N ASN A 91 -2.72 8.63 -15.33
CA ASN A 91 -1.92 9.83 -15.10
C ASN A 91 -0.72 9.85 -16.05
N GLU A 92 -0.66 10.87 -16.89
CA GLU A 92 0.45 11.01 -17.83
C GLU A 92 1.79 11.21 -17.13
N GLN A 93 1.76 11.74 -15.91
CA GLN A 93 2.96 11.97 -15.12
C GLN A 93 3.24 10.84 -14.13
N HIS A 94 2.80 9.63 -14.46
CA HIS A 94 2.90 8.48 -13.56
C HIS A 94 4.32 8.19 -13.07
N GLU A 95 5.34 8.58 -13.82
CA GLU A 95 6.72 8.34 -13.39
C GLU A 95 7.16 9.30 -12.31
N SER A 96 6.56 10.48 -12.21
CA SER A 96 6.98 11.52 -11.27
C SER A 96 6.10 11.69 -10.04
N VAL A 97 4.83 11.27 -10.11
CA VAL A 97 3.90 11.44 -8.99
C VAL A 97 3.87 10.26 -8.02
N TYR A 98 4.90 9.46 -8.00
CA TYR A 98 4.96 8.27 -7.15
C TYR A 98 5.16 8.61 -5.68
N CYS A 99 4.84 7.65 -4.83
CA CYS A 99 5.17 7.73 -3.41
C CYS A 99 5.81 6.41 -2.97
N ASP A 100 6.57 6.49 -1.87
CA ASP A 100 7.10 5.30 -1.23
C ASP A 100 6.09 4.82 -0.20
N MET A 101 5.56 3.63 -0.40
CA MET A 101 4.63 3.00 0.52
C MET A 101 5.41 2.06 1.42
N THR A 102 5.27 2.20 2.74
CA THR A 102 5.96 1.33 3.68
C THR A 102 4.97 0.80 4.70
N TYR A 103 4.83 -0.52 4.73
CA TYR A 103 4.01 -1.22 5.72
C TYR A 103 4.94 -1.84 6.75
N GLN A 104 4.70 -1.55 8.03
CA GLN A 104 5.49 -2.11 9.12
C GLN A 104 4.57 -2.78 10.13
N LEU A 105 4.88 -4.02 10.46
CA LEU A 105 4.10 -4.83 11.39
C LEU A 105 4.91 -5.07 12.65
N THR A 106 4.30 -4.78 13.80
CA THR A 106 4.93 -4.98 15.10
C THR A 106 4.01 -5.83 15.97
N PRO A 107 4.46 -7.00 16.45
CA PRO A 107 3.65 -7.80 17.36
C PRO A 107 3.43 -7.06 18.68
N VAL A 108 2.19 -7.11 19.18
CA VAL A 108 1.82 -6.52 20.47
C VAL A 108 0.97 -7.56 21.20
N GLY A 109 1.62 -8.47 21.94
CA GLY A 109 0.92 -9.60 22.53
C GLY A 109 0.33 -10.50 21.45
N ASP A 110 -0.97 -10.72 21.52
CA ASP A 110 -1.69 -11.52 20.52
C ASP A 110 -2.17 -10.70 19.33
N GLN A 111 -1.82 -9.41 19.31
CA GLN A 111 -2.26 -8.49 18.28
C GLN A 111 -1.09 -8.01 17.45
N THR A 112 -1.38 -7.26 16.39
CA THR A 112 -0.37 -6.69 15.53
C THR A 112 -0.66 -5.21 15.33
N LYS A 113 0.36 -4.37 15.53
CA LYS A 113 0.27 -2.96 15.17
C LYS A 113 0.74 -2.83 13.73
N LEU A 114 -0.12 -2.28 12.89
CA LEU A 114 0.22 -1.99 11.50
C LEU A 114 0.42 -0.49 11.34
N GLU A 115 1.58 -0.12 10.79
CA GLU A 115 1.85 1.26 10.42
C GLU A 115 2.05 1.33 8.91
N LEU A 116 1.34 2.26 8.27
CA LEU A 116 1.49 2.53 6.84
C LEU A 116 1.99 3.95 6.68
N THR A 117 3.12 4.11 6.01
CA THR A 117 3.67 5.41 5.70
C THR A 117 3.69 5.60 4.19
N CYS A 118 3.15 6.72 3.73
CA CYS A 118 3.19 7.12 2.33
C CYS A 118 4.02 8.40 2.24
N ALA A 119 5.12 8.36 1.51
CA ALA A 119 6.05 9.49 1.44
C ALA A 119 6.28 9.91 -0.01
N TRP A 120 6.13 11.20 -0.28
CA TRP A 120 6.35 11.79 -1.60
C TRP A 120 7.58 12.69 -1.57
N SER A 121 8.17 12.94 -2.73
CA SER A 121 9.20 13.96 -2.86
C SER A 121 8.60 15.33 -2.55
N GLU A 122 9.41 16.23 -2.03
CA GLU A 122 8.93 17.56 -1.68
C GLU A 122 8.33 18.26 -2.89
N GLY A 123 7.18 18.89 -2.68
CA GLY A 123 6.49 19.62 -3.74
C GLY A 123 5.76 18.74 -4.74
N ASN A 124 5.73 17.43 -4.51
CA ASN A 124 5.09 16.51 -5.43
C ASN A 124 3.57 16.67 -5.36
N PRO A 125 2.90 16.91 -6.52
CA PRO A 125 1.44 17.09 -6.52
C PRO A 125 0.67 15.86 -6.06
N GLY A 126 1.28 14.67 -6.11
CA GLY A 126 0.64 13.45 -5.61
C GLY A 126 0.31 13.53 -4.13
N TYR A 127 1.15 14.21 -3.34
CA TYR A 127 0.91 14.38 -1.91
C TYR A 127 -0.37 15.19 -1.64
N GLU A 128 -0.53 16.32 -2.34
CA GLU A 128 -1.72 17.15 -2.17
C GLU A 128 -2.99 16.41 -2.57
N HIS A 129 -2.93 15.67 -3.65
CA HIS A 129 -4.05 14.86 -4.09
C HIS A 129 -4.40 13.79 -3.05
N ALA A 130 -3.41 13.09 -2.54
CA ALA A 130 -3.63 12.01 -1.57
C ALA A 130 -4.22 12.53 -0.26
N LYS A 131 -3.79 13.69 0.18
CA LYS A 131 -4.34 14.30 1.42
C LYS A 131 -5.85 14.49 1.32
N GLN A 132 -6.35 14.81 0.13
CA GLN A 132 -7.76 15.08 -0.08
C GLN A 132 -8.57 13.81 -0.37
N GLU A 133 -7.99 12.89 -1.14
CA GLU A 133 -8.72 11.72 -1.66
C GLU A 133 -8.64 10.49 -0.78
N TYR A 134 -7.63 10.40 0.08
CA TYR A 134 -7.43 9.21 0.88
C TYR A 134 -7.53 9.48 2.37
N PRO A 135 -8.75 9.54 2.92
CA PRO A 135 -8.87 9.28 4.34
C PRO A 135 -8.56 7.79 4.50
N ALA A 136 -7.34 7.48 4.87
CA ALA A 136 -6.87 6.10 4.86
C ALA A 136 -7.57 5.19 5.87
N SER A 137 -8.47 5.73 6.67
CA SER A 137 -9.20 4.93 7.65
C SER A 137 -9.93 3.75 7.00
N SER A 138 -10.54 3.95 5.83
CA SER A 138 -11.28 2.86 5.19
C SER A 138 -10.38 1.73 4.72
N TYR A 139 -9.20 2.05 4.19
CA TYR A 139 -8.23 1.03 3.77
C TYR A 139 -7.67 0.28 4.98
N MET A 140 -7.29 1.00 6.02
CA MET A 140 -6.77 0.37 7.24
C MET A 140 -7.82 -0.51 7.89
N ASP A 141 -9.07 -0.08 7.89
CA ASP A 141 -10.18 -0.88 8.40
C ASP A 141 -10.40 -2.15 7.56
N ALA A 142 -10.24 -2.05 6.23
CA ALA A 142 -10.38 -3.21 5.37
C ALA A 142 -9.30 -4.25 5.65
N ILE A 143 -8.06 -3.81 5.87
CA ILE A 143 -6.96 -4.70 6.25
C ILE A 143 -7.28 -5.37 7.59
N ARG A 144 -7.73 -4.60 8.56
CA ARG A 144 -8.08 -5.13 9.87
C ARG A 144 -9.17 -6.17 9.76
N ASN A 145 -10.24 -5.85 9.03
CA ASN A 145 -11.37 -6.77 8.89
C ASN A 145 -10.96 -8.07 8.21
N PHE A 146 -10.13 -7.99 7.18
CA PHE A 146 -9.63 -9.20 6.52
C PHE A 146 -8.81 -10.05 7.48
N ALA A 147 -7.89 -9.43 8.20
CA ALA A 147 -6.98 -10.14 9.10
C ALA A 147 -7.73 -10.77 10.28
N GLU A 148 -8.75 -10.07 10.79
CA GLU A 148 -9.54 -10.57 11.94
C GLU A 148 -10.62 -11.55 11.51
N GLY A 149 -10.83 -11.73 10.21
CA GLY A 149 -11.87 -12.63 9.73
C GLY A 149 -13.27 -12.05 9.81
N THR A 150 -13.40 -10.75 10.00
CA THR A 150 -14.69 -10.05 10.03
C THR A 150 -14.88 -9.40 8.66
N ALA A 151 -15.70 -10.01 7.85
CA ALA A 151 -15.91 -9.52 6.48
C ALA A 151 -16.71 -8.20 6.49
#